data_b1d2489c47486f9267713a8774a69952
#
_entry.id   b1d2489c47486f9267713a8774a69952
#
_cell.length_a   1.000
_cell.length_b   1.000
_cell.length_c   1.000
_cell.angle_alpha   90.00
_cell.angle_beta   90.00
_cell.angle_gamma   90.00
#
_symmetry.space_group_name_H-M   'P 1'
#
loop_
_entity.id
_entity.type
_entity.pdbx_description
1 polymer ?
#
loop_
_entity_poly.entity_id
_entity_poly.type
_entity_poly.pdbx_seq_one_letter_code
_entity_poly.pdbx_strand_id
1 'polypeptide(L)'
;MVMFRQFDLLQHQFRVLAPYMHDHDDWPNLGELTVQGTRHPDILKLWLSLQHIAKNGYSAIIDHNYALTQTFTTAVKARSFLTLASAPQMNLVCFRAEPAGLPTEEWDSWNQGLQQWLLEQGNTFLSLPIYRGQRWLKAVLLNPFTTAEHIHTLFAHIDCYYASHRSS
;
A
#
# COMPACT_ATOMS: atom_id res chain seq x y z
N MET A 1 -3.65 -0.41 14.54
CA MET A 1 -4.13 -1.13 15.75
C MET A 1 -2.90 -1.52 16.56
N VAL A 2 -2.89 -1.25 17.85
CA VAL A 2 -1.82 -1.65 18.79
C VAL A 2 -2.43 -2.65 19.76
N MET A 3 -1.72 -3.74 20.04
CA MET A 3 -2.17 -4.79 20.93
C MET A 3 -1.14 -4.98 22.05
N PHE A 4 -1.61 -5.05 23.28
CA PHE A 4 -0.78 -5.29 24.46
C PHE A 4 -1.10 -6.67 25.04
N ARG A 5 -0.07 -7.42 25.38
CA ARG A 5 -0.24 -8.73 26.04
C ARG A 5 -0.66 -8.58 27.51
N GLN A 6 -0.21 -7.52 28.16
CA GLN A 6 -0.48 -7.22 29.57
C GLN A 6 -1.12 -5.84 29.63
N PHE A 7 -2.38 -5.79 30.06
CA PHE A 7 -3.15 -4.54 30.16
C PHE A 7 -2.58 -3.60 31.23
N ASP A 8 -2.04 -4.15 32.31
CA ASP A 8 -1.47 -3.39 33.42
C ASP A 8 -0.30 -2.49 32.98
N LEU A 9 0.50 -2.94 32.01
CA LEU A 9 1.57 -2.12 31.44
C LEU A 9 1.03 -0.86 30.77
N LEU A 10 -0.13 -0.96 30.12
CA LEU A 10 -0.77 0.19 29.49
C LEU A 10 -1.21 1.20 30.55
N GLN A 11 -1.82 0.74 31.63
CA GLN A 11 -2.26 1.58 32.74
C GLN A 11 -1.08 2.28 33.44
N HIS A 12 0.01 1.57 33.71
CA HIS A 12 1.16 2.14 34.41
C HIS A 12 1.97 3.13 33.60
N GLN A 13 2.06 2.94 32.28
CA GLN A 13 2.92 3.74 31.40
C GLN A 13 2.21 4.90 30.70
N PHE A 14 0.91 4.78 30.46
CA PHE A 14 0.17 5.71 29.60
C PHE A 14 -1.02 6.38 30.30
N ARG A 15 -1.25 6.11 31.59
CA ARG A 15 -2.37 6.73 32.30
C ARG A 15 -2.17 8.23 32.46
N VAL A 16 -3.09 9.01 31.91
CA VAL A 16 -3.17 10.46 32.09
C VAL A 16 -4.42 10.78 32.90
N LEU A 17 -4.23 11.18 34.15
CA LEU A 17 -5.32 11.58 35.05
C LEU A 17 -5.70 13.05 34.78
N ALA A 18 -6.97 13.30 34.54
CA ALA A 18 -7.52 14.64 34.56
C ALA A 18 -8.40 14.86 35.82
N PRO A 19 -8.39 16.05 36.44
CA PRO A 19 -9.05 16.29 37.73
C PRO A 19 -10.57 16.07 37.76
N TYR A 20 -11.18 16.01 36.59
CA TYR A 20 -12.63 15.78 36.36
C TYR A 20 -12.99 14.34 36.02
N MET A 21 -12.00 13.46 35.91
CA MET A 21 -12.25 12.05 35.60
C MET A 21 -12.38 11.29 36.95
N HIS A 22 -13.50 10.57 37.09
CA HIS A 22 -13.74 9.70 38.24
C HIS A 22 -13.24 8.30 37.92
N ASP A 23 -12.49 7.72 38.86
CA ASP A 23 -12.11 6.30 38.82
C ASP A 23 -13.37 5.44 39.05
N HIS A 24 -13.70 4.59 38.12
CA HIS A 24 -14.68 3.54 38.27
C HIS A 24 -13.96 2.20 38.31
N ASP A 25 -14.03 1.51 39.46
CA ASP A 25 -13.34 0.23 39.66
C ASP A 25 -13.78 -0.87 38.68
N ASP A 26 -15.01 -0.77 38.16
CA ASP A 26 -15.61 -1.82 37.31
C ASP A 26 -15.30 -1.64 35.80
N TRP A 27 -14.93 -0.43 35.34
CA TRP A 27 -14.70 -0.15 33.94
C TRP A 27 -13.49 0.75 33.73
N PRO A 28 -12.45 0.28 33.01
CA PRO A 28 -11.29 1.12 32.72
C PRO A 28 -11.72 2.31 31.85
N ASN A 29 -11.38 3.51 32.30
CA ASN A 29 -11.58 4.72 31.51
C ASN A 29 -10.55 4.77 30.37
N LEU A 30 -10.94 4.36 29.18
CA LEU A 30 -10.06 4.33 28.03
C LEU A 30 -9.55 5.71 27.63
N GLY A 31 -10.22 6.78 28.03
CA GLY A 31 -9.75 8.16 27.84
C GLY A 31 -8.48 8.48 28.60
N GLU A 32 -8.25 7.83 29.74
CA GLU A 32 -7.02 7.99 30.54
C GLU A 32 -5.81 7.28 29.93
N LEU A 33 -6.05 6.25 29.13
CA LEU A 33 -5.01 5.38 28.56
C LEU A 33 -4.56 5.85 27.17
N THR A 34 -4.91 7.07 26.79
CA THR A 34 -4.61 7.60 25.45
C THR A 34 -4.17 9.05 25.51
N VAL A 35 -3.25 9.43 24.63
CA VAL A 35 -2.76 10.82 24.51
C VAL A 35 -3.88 11.80 24.11
N GLN A 36 -4.91 11.31 23.40
CA GLN A 36 -6.08 12.10 23.00
C GLN A 36 -7.26 11.74 23.90
N GLY A 37 -7.78 12.67 24.68
CA GLY A 37 -8.98 12.46 25.49
C GLY A 37 -10.23 12.24 24.63
N THR A 38 -10.69 13.28 23.94
CA THR A 38 -11.86 13.18 23.03
C THR A 38 -11.43 12.71 21.65
N ARG A 39 -12.12 11.68 21.12
CA ARG A 39 -11.85 11.12 19.79
C ARG A 39 -13.12 11.09 18.93
N HIS A 40 -12.92 11.24 17.62
CA HIS A 40 -13.95 10.85 16.68
C HIS A 40 -14.21 9.34 16.77
N PRO A 41 -15.46 8.89 16.79
CA PRO A 41 -15.80 7.47 16.90
C PRO A 41 -15.57 6.73 15.58
N ASP A 42 -14.35 6.75 15.07
CA ASP A 42 -14.00 6.11 13.78
C ASP A 42 -14.25 4.61 13.78
N ILE A 43 -14.26 3.99 14.97
CA ILE A 43 -14.63 2.59 15.11
C ILE A 43 -16.07 2.32 14.62
N LEU A 44 -16.96 3.31 14.72
CA LEU A 44 -18.33 3.20 14.21
C LEU A 44 -18.34 3.05 12.68
N LYS A 45 -17.44 3.75 11.97
CA LYS A 45 -17.29 3.60 10.52
C LYS A 45 -16.90 2.17 10.14
N LEU A 46 -15.93 1.61 10.86
CA LEU A 46 -15.51 0.22 10.65
C LEU A 46 -16.66 -0.75 10.97
N TRP A 47 -17.36 -0.54 12.10
CA TRP A 47 -18.48 -1.38 12.49
C TRP A 47 -19.62 -1.35 11.46
N LEU A 48 -20.01 -0.16 10.98
CA LEU A 48 -21.03 -0.02 9.92
C LEU A 48 -20.59 -0.69 8.62
N SER A 49 -19.32 -0.54 8.24
CA SER A 49 -18.77 -1.21 7.07
C SER A 49 -18.83 -2.74 7.20
N LEU A 50 -18.46 -3.27 8.37
CA LEU A 50 -18.58 -4.71 8.66
C LEU A 50 -20.02 -5.22 8.63
N GLN A 51 -20.98 -4.42 9.11
CA GLN A 51 -22.39 -4.76 9.03
C GLN A 51 -22.93 -4.74 7.60
N HIS A 52 -22.52 -3.74 6.81
CA HIS A 52 -22.99 -3.55 5.44
C HIS A 52 -22.38 -4.55 4.45
N ILE A 53 -21.07 -4.69 4.47
CA ILE A 53 -20.34 -5.54 3.50
C ILE A 53 -20.32 -7.00 3.97
N ALA A 54 -20.35 -7.23 5.28
CA ALA A 54 -20.26 -8.53 5.94
C ALA A 54 -18.98 -9.31 5.58
N LYS A 55 -18.82 -10.50 6.13
CA LYS A 55 -17.64 -11.35 5.90
C LYS A 55 -17.45 -11.70 4.43
N ASN A 56 -18.53 -12.06 3.74
CA ASN A 56 -18.45 -12.50 2.34
C ASN A 56 -18.03 -11.37 1.40
N GLY A 57 -18.49 -10.14 1.65
CA GLY A 57 -18.09 -8.99 0.86
C GLY A 57 -16.62 -8.61 1.06
N TYR A 58 -16.13 -8.66 2.30
CA TYR A 58 -14.70 -8.46 2.56
C TYR A 58 -13.84 -9.56 1.91
N SER A 59 -14.25 -10.82 2.00
CA SER A 59 -13.58 -11.93 1.32
C SER A 59 -13.49 -11.67 -0.19
N ALA A 60 -14.61 -11.32 -0.82
CA ALA A 60 -14.67 -11.04 -2.25
C ALA A 60 -13.73 -9.89 -2.68
N ILE A 61 -13.63 -8.82 -1.87
CA ILE A 61 -12.71 -7.70 -2.13
C ILE A 61 -11.24 -8.18 -2.03
N ILE A 62 -10.92 -8.97 -1.02
CA ILE A 62 -9.55 -9.49 -0.83
C ILE A 62 -9.18 -10.43 -1.97
N ASP A 63 -10.07 -11.36 -2.34
CA ASP A 63 -9.85 -12.32 -3.42
C ASP A 63 -9.69 -11.61 -4.76
N HIS A 64 -10.50 -10.58 -5.02
CA HIS A 64 -10.38 -9.72 -6.20
C HIS A 64 -9.02 -9.03 -6.27
N ASN A 65 -8.59 -8.39 -5.18
CA ASN A 65 -7.31 -7.71 -5.12
C ASN A 65 -6.13 -8.69 -5.28
N TYR A 66 -6.27 -9.90 -4.76
CA TYR A 66 -5.28 -10.96 -4.96
C TYR A 66 -5.21 -11.39 -6.44
N ALA A 67 -6.34 -11.59 -7.09
CA ALA A 67 -6.39 -11.92 -8.52
C ALA A 67 -5.76 -10.81 -9.39
N LEU A 68 -6.05 -9.53 -9.08
CA LEU A 68 -5.40 -8.40 -9.74
C LEU A 68 -3.88 -8.39 -9.54
N THR A 69 -3.41 -8.77 -8.35
CA THR A 69 -1.98 -8.89 -8.06
C THR A 69 -1.31 -9.96 -8.91
N GLN A 70 -1.98 -11.07 -9.18
CA GLN A 70 -1.49 -12.11 -10.09
C GLN A 70 -1.42 -11.60 -11.54
N THR A 71 -2.46 -10.88 -11.99
CA THR A 71 -2.49 -10.23 -13.31
C THR A 71 -1.33 -9.25 -13.46
N PHE A 72 -1.11 -8.39 -12.46
CA PHE A 72 -0.01 -7.44 -12.44
C PHE A 72 1.36 -8.14 -12.48
N THR A 73 1.53 -9.15 -11.66
CA THR A 73 2.76 -9.95 -11.57
C THR A 73 3.08 -10.63 -12.91
N THR A 74 2.07 -11.17 -13.58
CA THR A 74 2.20 -11.78 -14.89
C THR A 74 2.62 -10.74 -15.93
N ALA A 75 2.03 -9.54 -15.89
CA ALA A 75 2.38 -8.44 -16.79
C ALA A 75 3.82 -7.95 -16.60
N VAL A 76 4.34 -7.90 -15.36
CA VAL A 76 5.75 -7.63 -15.08
C VAL A 76 6.64 -8.72 -15.69
N LYS A 77 6.34 -9.99 -15.41
CA LYS A 77 7.15 -11.14 -15.87
C LYS A 77 7.16 -11.32 -17.39
N ALA A 78 6.13 -10.83 -18.07
CA ALA A 78 6.05 -10.87 -19.53
C ALA A 78 7.02 -9.91 -20.23
N ARG A 79 7.69 -9.02 -19.50
CA ARG A 79 8.59 -8.00 -20.02
C ARG A 79 10.01 -8.26 -19.53
N SER A 80 10.92 -8.51 -20.46
CA SER A 80 12.33 -8.84 -20.13
C SER A 80 13.07 -7.69 -19.45
N PHE A 81 12.60 -6.46 -19.58
CA PHE A 81 13.20 -5.28 -18.96
C PHE A 81 12.60 -4.93 -17.59
N LEU A 82 11.65 -5.71 -17.08
CA LEU A 82 11.06 -5.51 -15.76
C LEU A 82 11.44 -6.65 -14.81
N THR A 83 11.78 -6.27 -13.59
CA THR A 83 12.16 -7.21 -12.53
C THR A 83 11.31 -6.97 -11.29
N LEU A 84 10.85 -8.04 -10.63
CA LEU A 84 10.15 -7.98 -9.35
C LEU A 84 11.17 -7.94 -8.20
N ALA A 85 10.94 -7.09 -7.20
CA ALA A 85 11.75 -7.07 -5.97
C ALA A 85 11.62 -8.37 -5.16
N SER A 86 10.45 -8.97 -5.17
CA SER A 86 10.12 -10.26 -4.55
C SER A 86 8.82 -10.81 -5.15
N ALA A 87 8.54 -12.08 -4.92
CA ALA A 87 7.22 -12.64 -5.23
C ALA A 87 6.16 -11.99 -4.32
N PRO A 88 5.12 -11.34 -4.87
CA PRO A 88 4.05 -10.77 -4.08
C PRO A 88 3.27 -11.83 -3.31
N GLN A 89 3.01 -11.60 -2.02
CA GLN A 89 2.23 -12.49 -1.17
C GLN A 89 0.77 -12.03 -0.98
N MET A 90 0.55 -10.72 -1.08
CA MET A 90 -0.74 -10.06 -0.95
C MET A 90 -0.97 -9.13 -2.14
N ASN A 91 -1.44 -7.94 -1.89
CA ASN A 91 -1.83 -6.94 -2.88
C ASN A 91 -0.78 -5.84 -3.13
N LEU A 92 0.46 -6.05 -2.72
CA LEU A 92 1.57 -5.11 -2.92
C LEU A 92 2.57 -5.71 -3.90
N VAL A 93 2.88 -4.96 -4.97
CA VAL A 93 3.88 -5.34 -5.97
C VAL A 93 4.95 -4.26 -6.03
N CYS A 94 6.21 -4.68 -5.84
CA CYS A 94 7.37 -3.85 -6.08
C CYS A 94 8.13 -4.39 -7.29
N PHE A 95 8.39 -3.52 -8.25
CA PHE A 95 9.10 -3.86 -9.48
C PHE A 95 9.96 -2.68 -9.93
N ARG A 96 10.91 -2.93 -10.82
CA ARG A 96 11.72 -1.89 -11.45
C ARG A 96 12.00 -2.23 -12.90
N ALA A 97 12.30 -1.21 -13.68
CA ALA A 97 12.85 -1.43 -15.01
C ALA A 97 14.38 -1.52 -14.93
N GLU A 98 14.91 -2.44 -15.73
CA GLU A 98 16.34 -2.69 -15.94
C GLU A 98 16.59 -2.70 -17.45
N PRO A 99 16.59 -1.51 -18.10
CA PRO A 99 16.68 -1.41 -19.56
C PRO A 99 18.01 -1.99 -20.07
N ALA A 100 17.92 -2.87 -21.08
CA ALA A 100 19.11 -3.37 -21.74
C ALA A 100 19.88 -2.25 -22.44
N GLY A 101 21.19 -2.23 -22.29
CA GLY A 101 22.05 -1.19 -22.86
C GLY A 101 22.29 0.02 -21.96
N LEU A 102 21.55 0.15 -20.84
CA LEU A 102 21.79 1.18 -19.84
C LEU A 102 22.70 0.66 -18.71
N PRO A 103 23.71 1.43 -18.26
CA PRO A 103 24.48 1.10 -17.07
C PRO A 103 23.57 0.98 -15.82
N THR A 104 23.93 0.06 -14.92
CA THR A 104 23.14 -0.20 -13.69
C THR A 104 22.97 1.05 -12.82
N GLU A 105 23.95 1.94 -12.82
CA GLU A 105 23.97 3.21 -12.09
C GLU A 105 22.89 4.19 -12.59
N GLU A 106 22.46 4.04 -13.83
CA GLU A 106 21.44 4.89 -14.44
C GLU A 106 20.01 4.35 -14.27
N TRP A 107 19.84 3.12 -13.82
CA TRP A 107 18.52 2.52 -13.67
C TRP A 107 17.63 3.25 -12.67
N ASP A 108 18.19 3.78 -11.60
CA ASP A 108 17.44 4.53 -10.60
C ASP A 108 16.89 5.86 -11.15
N SER A 109 17.68 6.58 -11.93
CA SER A 109 17.25 7.82 -12.61
C SER A 109 16.23 7.51 -13.71
N TRP A 110 16.41 6.42 -14.45
CA TRP A 110 15.46 5.97 -15.46
C TRP A 110 14.09 5.61 -14.85
N ASN A 111 14.07 4.86 -13.75
CA ASN A 111 12.84 4.53 -13.03
C ASN A 111 12.16 5.75 -12.40
N GLN A 112 12.92 6.75 -11.98
CA GLN A 112 12.39 8.04 -11.55
C GLN A 112 11.75 8.80 -12.71
N GLY A 113 12.38 8.83 -13.88
CA GLY A 113 11.79 9.41 -15.09
C GLY A 113 10.51 8.69 -15.53
N LEU A 114 10.47 7.36 -15.49
CA LEU A 114 9.27 6.58 -15.75
C LEU A 114 8.13 6.94 -14.78
N GLN A 115 8.42 7.01 -13.48
CA GLN A 115 7.41 7.37 -12.47
C GLN A 115 6.84 8.77 -12.71
N GLN A 116 7.68 9.75 -13.02
CA GLN A 116 7.26 11.11 -13.32
C GLN A 116 6.43 11.16 -14.60
N TRP A 117 6.86 10.47 -15.64
CA TRP A 117 6.12 10.39 -16.92
C TRP A 117 4.75 9.72 -16.75
N LEU A 118 4.66 8.65 -15.98
CA LEU A 118 3.39 7.98 -15.66
C LEU A 118 2.42 8.93 -14.93
N LEU A 119 2.93 9.77 -14.03
CA LEU A 119 2.13 10.77 -13.34
C LEU A 119 1.60 11.85 -14.30
N GLU A 120 2.46 12.36 -15.18
CA GLU A 120 2.15 13.49 -16.07
C GLU A 120 1.35 13.07 -17.31
N GLN A 121 1.70 11.97 -17.92
CA GLN A 121 1.14 11.52 -19.19
C GLN A 121 0.19 10.31 -19.05
N GLY A 122 0.48 9.45 -18.11
CA GLY A 122 -0.29 8.23 -17.86
C GLY A 122 -1.44 8.39 -16.87
N ASN A 123 -1.57 9.57 -16.23
CA ASN A 123 -2.52 9.83 -15.14
C ASN A 123 -2.50 8.71 -14.07
N THR A 124 -1.32 8.17 -13.81
CA THR A 124 -1.13 7.03 -12.89
C THR A 124 -0.01 7.34 -11.91
N PHE A 125 -0.32 7.22 -10.63
CA PHE A 125 0.67 7.38 -9.57
C PHE A 125 1.16 6.02 -9.06
N LEU A 126 2.48 5.81 -9.15
CA LEU A 126 3.19 4.75 -8.45
C LEU A 126 4.18 5.37 -7.48
N SER A 127 4.24 4.88 -6.25
CA SER A 127 5.28 5.34 -5.33
C SER A 127 6.64 4.74 -5.70
N LEU A 128 7.73 5.46 -5.34
CA LEU A 128 9.09 5.10 -5.71
C LEU A 128 9.99 4.94 -4.46
N PRO A 129 9.73 3.94 -3.60
CA PRO A 129 10.55 3.69 -2.43
C PRO A 129 11.96 3.24 -2.79
N ILE A 130 12.87 3.44 -1.83
CA ILE A 130 14.22 2.86 -1.87
C ILE A 130 14.19 1.54 -1.09
N TYR A 131 14.61 0.45 -1.74
CA TYR A 131 14.76 -0.84 -1.12
C TYR A 131 16.12 -1.44 -1.50
N ARG A 132 16.91 -1.84 -0.52
CA ARG A 132 18.29 -2.32 -0.69
C ARG A 132 19.18 -1.35 -1.49
N GLY A 133 19.02 -0.05 -1.24
CA GLY A 133 19.81 0.99 -1.91
C GLY A 133 19.39 1.31 -3.34
N GLN A 134 18.29 0.76 -3.84
CA GLN A 134 17.80 0.92 -5.22
C GLN A 134 16.35 1.43 -5.22
N ARG A 135 15.97 2.20 -6.25
CA ARG A 135 14.60 2.69 -6.43
C ARG A 135 13.72 1.62 -7.06
N TRP A 136 12.52 1.46 -6.51
CA TRP A 136 11.53 0.50 -6.96
C TRP A 136 10.18 1.19 -7.15
N LEU A 137 9.50 0.92 -8.23
CA LEU A 137 8.11 1.28 -8.40
C LEU A 137 7.25 0.38 -7.53
N LYS A 138 6.30 0.97 -6.80
CA LYS A 138 5.41 0.21 -5.91
C LYS A 138 3.96 0.50 -6.24
N ALA A 139 3.23 -0.57 -6.58
CA ALA A 139 1.79 -0.58 -6.69
C ALA A 139 1.16 -1.26 -5.47
N VAL A 140 0.08 -0.68 -4.94
CA VAL A 140 -0.74 -1.28 -3.88
C VAL A 140 -2.17 -1.38 -4.39
N LEU A 141 -2.62 -2.59 -4.64
CA LEU A 141 -3.93 -2.88 -5.24
C LEU A 141 -4.98 -3.01 -4.13
N LEU A 142 -5.44 -1.85 -3.61
CA LEU A 142 -6.43 -1.77 -2.52
C LEU A 142 -7.79 -1.26 -2.98
N ASN A 143 -7.86 -0.55 -4.10
CA ASN A 143 -9.10 0.02 -4.58
C ASN A 143 -9.97 -1.08 -5.19
N PRO A 144 -11.17 -1.35 -4.64
CA PRO A 144 -12.05 -2.41 -5.14
C PRO A 144 -12.58 -2.14 -6.55
N PHE A 145 -12.44 -0.93 -7.08
CA PHE A 145 -12.83 -0.55 -8.44
C PHE A 145 -11.70 -0.67 -9.46
N THR A 146 -10.50 -1.07 -9.04
CA THR A 146 -9.42 -1.37 -9.98
C THR A 146 -9.76 -2.63 -10.77
N THR A 147 -9.52 -2.58 -12.07
CA THR A 147 -9.79 -3.69 -12.99
C THR A 147 -8.51 -4.16 -13.69
N ALA A 148 -8.55 -5.30 -14.33
CA ALA A 148 -7.47 -5.78 -15.19
C ALA A 148 -7.16 -4.81 -16.34
N GLU A 149 -8.16 -4.10 -16.85
CA GLU A 149 -7.99 -3.08 -17.90
C GLU A 149 -7.10 -1.92 -17.44
N HIS A 150 -7.27 -1.44 -16.21
CA HIS A 150 -6.38 -0.42 -15.62
C HIS A 150 -4.93 -0.90 -15.58
N ILE A 151 -4.71 -2.19 -15.25
CA ILE A 151 -3.38 -2.79 -15.25
C ILE A 151 -2.83 -2.85 -16.68
N HIS A 152 -3.61 -3.29 -17.66
CA HIS A 152 -3.18 -3.33 -19.06
C HIS A 152 -2.82 -1.95 -19.60
N THR A 153 -3.62 -0.93 -19.28
CA THR A 153 -3.35 0.46 -19.64
C THR A 153 -2.05 0.97 -19.04
N LEU A 154 -1.82 0.71 -17.74
CA LEU A 154 -0.57 1.05 -17.09
C LEU A 154 0.64 0.43 -17.82
N PHE A 155 0.56 -0.86 -18.13
CA PHE A 155 1.68 -1.53 -18.79
C PHE A 155 1.86 -1.10 -20.25
N ALA A 156 0.79 -0.71 -20.96
CA ALA A 156 0.91 -0.08 -22.26
C ALA A 156 1.67 1.27 -22.18
N HIS A 157 1.42 2.07 -21.14
CA HIS A 157 2.17 3.30 -20.88
C HIS A 157 3.65 3.01 -20.58
N ILE A 158 3.93 2.00 -19.74
CA ILE A 158 5.32 1.58 -19.45
C ILE A 158 6.04 1.15 -20.72
N ASP A 159 5.39 0.38 -21.58
CA ASP A 159 5.95 -0.06 -22.86
C ASP A 159 6.22 1.12 -23.81
N CYS A 160 5.32 2.11 -23.84
CA CYS A 160 5.48 3.35 -24.61
C CYS A 160 6.70 4.16 -24.13
N TYR A 161 6.82 4.35 -22.80
CA TYR A 161 7.97 5.03 -22.22
C TYR A 161 9.27 4.29 -22.54
N TYR A 162 9.29 2.97 -22.35
CA TYR A 162 10.45 2.14 -22.67
C TYR A 162 10.85 2.26 -24.12
N ALA A 163 9.90 2.23 -25.07
CA ALA A 163 10.18 2.35 -26.49
C ALA A 163 10.79 3.71 -26.88
N SER A 164 10.35 4.79 -26.22
CA SER A 164 10.82 6.15 -26.51
C SER A 164 12.14 6.53 -25.79
N HIS A 165 12.52 5.79 -24.74
CA HIS A 165 13.70 6.05 -23.94
C HIS A 165 14.72 4.89 -23.98
N ARG A 166 14.67 4.07 -25.00
CA ARG A 166 15.74 3.13 -25.33
C ARG A 166 16.95 3.94 -25.78
N SER A 167 18.10 3.73 -25.14
CA SER A 167 19.37 4.21 -25.71
C SER A 167 19.57 3.58 -27.08
N SER A 168 19.79 4.39 -28.06
CA SER A 168 20.18 3.98 -29.42
C SER A 168 21.55 3.34 -29.39
#